data_275bf9d2efb9821043fcb42c22cd68a9
#
_entry.id   275bf9d2efb9821043fcb42c22cd68a9
#
_cell.length_a   1.000
_cell.length_b   1.000
_cell.length_c   1.000
_cell.angle_alpha   90.00
_cell.angle_beta   90.00
_cell.angle_gamma   90.00
#
_symmetry.space_group_name_H-M   'P 1'
#
loop_
_entity.id
_entity.type
_entity.pdbx_description
1 polymer ?
#
loop_
_entity_poly.entity_id
_entity_poly.type
_entity_poly.pdbx_seq_one_letter_code
_entity_poly.pdbx_strand_id
1 'polypeptide(L)'
;MMKKTNCSRIVTLDHAHKGLIDSIRHEGVQLMVFELPTLRYAFPKLGQEVATDPFTPYPPPLKRPDLDSPAIYLHSSGSTGFPKPIAHSYRIQIQWFTRRMLACNT
;
A
#
# COMPACT_ATOMS: atom_id res chain seq x y z
N MET A 1 -11.30 11.72 4.68
CA MET A 1 -10.05 11.03 5.08
C MET A 1 -8.88 11.35 4.16
N MET A 2 -8.99 11.23 2.85
CA MET A 2 -7.92 11.51 1.88
C MET A 2 -7.30 12.91 2.02
N LYS A 3 -8.10 13.94 2.31
CA LYS A 3 -7.59 15.30 2.58
C LYS A 3 -6.66 15.36 3.82
N LYS A 4 -6.94 14.55 4.86
CA LYS A 4 -6.11 14.52 6.09
C LYS A 4 -4.77 13.83 5.90
N THR A 5 -4.67 12.90 4.95
CA THR A 5 -3.44 12.16 4.64
C THR A 5 -2.74 12.69 3.40
N ASN A 6 -3.25 13.77 2.79
CA ASN A 6 -2.77 14.31 1.51
C ASN A 6 -2.66 13.23 0.42
N CYS A 7 -3.60 12.28 0.43
CA CYS A 7 -3.61 11.17 -0.50
C CYS A 7 -4.25 11.61 -1.82
N SER A 8 -3.49 11.56 -2.90
CA SER A 8 -3.92 11.91 -4.25
C SER A 8 -3.93 10.73 -5.23
N ARG A 9 -3.59 9.53 -4.75
CA ARG A 9 -3.50 8.33 -5.58
C ARG A 9 -4.34 7.22 -4.98
N ILE A 10 -5.07 6.50 -5.84
CA ILE A 10 -5.79 5.30 -5.45
C ILE A 10 -5.44 4.17 -6.41
N VAL A 11 -5.26 2.99 -5.87
CA VAL A 11 -5.07 1.77 -6.63
C VAL A 11 -6.32 0.93 -6.48
N THR A 12 -6.91 0.49 -7.58
CA THR A 12 -8.16 -0.27 -7.58
C THR A 12 -8.07 -1.46 -8.53
N LEU A 13 -8.93 -2.43 -8.30
CA LEU A 13 -9.20 -3.49 -9.28
C LEU A 13 -10.19 -2.96 -10.30
N ASP A 14 -10.09 -3.45 -11.53
CA ASP A 14 -10.91 -3.20 -12.70
C ASP A 14 -12.30 -2.61 -12.37
N HIS A 15 -12.48 -1.32 -12.57
CA HIS A 15 -13.72 -0.53 -12.42
C HIS A 15 -14.58 -0.79 -11.16
N ALA A 16 -14.11 -1.64 -10.24
CA ALA A 16 -14.89 -2.14 -9.10
C ALA A 16 -15.41 -1.04 -8.16
N HIS A 17 -14.80 0.12 -8.17
CA HIS A 17 -15.12 1.20 -7.21
C HIS A 17 -15.42 2.55 -7.88
N LYS A 18 -15.95 2.53 -9.10
CA LYS A 18 -16.24 3.75 -9.85
C LYS A 18 -17.09 4.74 -9.07
N GLY A 19 -18.18 4.30 -8.45
CA GLY A 19 -19.07 5.17 -7.66
C GLY A 19 -18.35 5.84 -6.47
N LEU A 20 -17.45 5.13 -5.79
CA LEU A 20 -16.63 5.69 -4.72
C LEU A 20 -15.64 6.73 -5.26
N ILE A 21 -15.00 6.44 -6.37
CA ILE A 21 -14.04 7.32 -7.03
C ILE A 21 -14.74 8.62 -7.45
N ASP A 22 -15.91 8.52 -8.06
CA ASP A 22 -16.70 9.67 -8.48
C ASP A 22 -17.15 10.50 -7.29
N SER A 23 -17.59 9.88 -6.20
CA SER A 23 -17.94 10.58 -4.95
C SER A 23 -16.75 11.36 -4.37
N ILE A 24 -15.56 10.77 -4.37
CA ILE A 24 -14.32 11.43 -3.88
C ILE A 24 -13.96 12.63 -4.77
N ARG A 25 -14.12 12.51 -6.08
CA ARG A 25 -13.88 13.61 -7.03
C ARG A 25 -14.86 14.74 -6.82
N HIS A 26 -16.13 14.45 -6.56
CA HIS A 26 -17.16 15.45 -6.25
C HIS A 26 -16.84 16.26 -4.98
N GLU A 27 -16.09 15.69 -4.03
CA GLU A 27 -15.59 16.44 -2.87
C GLU A 27 -14.40 17.37 -3.19
N GLY A 28 -14.03 17.52 -4.46
CA GLY A 28 -12.95 18.39 -4.92
C GLY A 28 -11.55 17.83 -4.67
N VAL A 29 -11.42 16.53 -4.49
CA VAL A 29 -10.12 15.86 -4.39
C VAL A 29 -9.61 15.52 -5.78
N GLN A 30 -8.46 16.05 -6.17
CA GLN A 30 -7.76 15.61 -7.38
C GLN A 30 -7.20 14.22 -7.13
N LEU A 31 -7.72 13.24 -7.86
CA LEU A 31 -7.42 11.83 -7.64
C LEU A 31 -6.86 11.19 -8.91
N MET A 32 -5.64 10.66 -8.81
CA MET A 32 -5.09 9.75 -9.82
C MET A 32 -5.49 8.33 -9.48
N VAL A 33 -6.08 7.63 -10.43
CA VAL A 33 -6.52 6.24 -10.30
C VAL A 33 -5.59 5.35 -11.08
N PHE A 34 -5.06 4.33 -10.42
CA PHE A 34 -4.24 3.29 -11.03
C PHE A 34 -5.00 1.98 -10.95
N GLU A 35 -5.12 1.28 -12.06
CA GLU A 35 -5.69 -0.06 -12.08
C GLU A 35 -4.60 -1.09 -11.82
N LEU A 36 -4.89 -2.02 -10.92
CA LEU A 36 -4.02 -3.16 -10.71
C LEU A 36 -4.14 -4.10 -11.92
N PRO A 37 -3.03 -4.55 -12.48
CA PRO A 37 -3.07 -5.58 -13.51
C PRO A 37 -3.65 -6.86 -12.92
N THR A 38 -4.27 -7.68 -13.77
CA THR A 38 -4.72 -9.01 -13.34
C THR A 38 -3.53 -9.83 -12.86
N LEU A 39 -3.77 -10.78 -11.94
CA LEU A 39 -2.72 -11.65 -11.41
C LEU A 39 -2.01 -12.42 -12.56
N ARG A 40 -2.78 -12.87 -13.54
CA ARG A 40 -2.23 -13.57 -14.71
C ARG A 40 -1.35 -12.68 -15.60
N TYR A 41 -1.68 -11.38 -15.70
CA TYR A 41 -0.85 -10.42 -16.42
C TYR A 41 0.43 -10.09 -15.67
N ALA A 42 0.34 -9.86 -14.35
CA ALA A 42 1.48 -9.54 -13.52
C ALA A 42 2.43 -10.73 -13.32
N PHE A 43 1.87 -11.94 -13.25
CA PHE A 43 2.60 -13.18 -13.02
C PHE A 43 2.15 -14.27 -14.01
N PRO A 44 2.58 -14.18 -15.29
CA PRO A 44 2.09 -15.08 -16.35
C PRO A 44 2.46 -16.54 -16.12
N LYS A 45 3.50 -16.82 -15.35
CA LYS A 45 3.98 -18.17 -15.02
C LYS A 45 3.68 -18.59 -13.58
N LEU A 46 2.80 -17.88 -12.85
CA LEU A 46 2.50 -18.19 -11.46
C LEU A 46 2.07 -19.67 -11.28
N GLY A 47 2.82 -20.39 -10.44
CA GLY A 47 2.64 -21.82 -10.20
C GLY A 47 3.24 -22.75 -11.27
N GLN A 48 3.95 -22.19 -12.26
CA GLN A 48 4.67 -22.90 -13.30
C GLN A 48 6.14 -22.44 -13.40
N GLU A 49 6.60 -21.73 -12.38
CA GLU A 49 7.95 -21.22 -12.33
C GLU A 49 8.96 -22.36 -12.20
N VAL A 50 10.07 -22.24 -12.90
CA VAL A 50 11.21 -23.15 -12.81
C VAL A 50 12.44 -22.42 -12.30
N ALA A 51 13.38 -23.13 -11.69
CA ALA A 51 14.58 -22.55 -11.10
C ALA A 51 15.45 -21.74 -12.09
N THR A 52 15.30 -22.00 -13.37
CA THR A 52 16.01 -21.31 -14.46
C THR A 52 15.27 -20.07 -14.98
N ASP A 53 14.05 -19.79 -14.50
CA ASP A 53 13.33 -18.59 -14.92
C ASP A 53 14.11 -17.33 -14.48
N PRO A 54 14.27 -16.33 -15.36
CA PRO A 54 15.01 -15.13 -15.03
C PRO A 54 14.28 -14.36 -13.92
N PHE A 55 15.00 -14.10 -12.83
CA PHE A 55 14.53 -13.24 -11.76
C PHE A 55 15.12 -11.84 -11.94
N THR A 56 14.25 -10.86 -12.15
CA THR A 56 14.64 -9.45 -12.15
C THR A 56 14.24 -8.85 -10.80
N PRO A 57 15.21 -8.57 -9.91
CA PRO A 57 14.89 -7.97 -8.63
C PRO A 57 14.28 -6.58 -8.82
N TYR A 58 13.35 -6.22 -7.95
CA TYR A 58 12.81 -4.87 -7.93
C TYR A 58 13.95 -3.87 -7.67
N PRO A 59 14.10 -2.80 -8.47
CA PRO A 59 15.17 -1.86 -8.29
C PRO A 59 15.08 -1.19 -6.91
N PRO A 60 16.20 -1.06 -6.17
CA PRO A 60 16.20 -0.37 -4.89
C PRO A 60 15.81 1.11 -5.10
N PRO A 61 15.17 1.75 -4.11
CA PRO A 61 14.85 3.16 -4.20
C PRO A 61 16.14 3.99 -4.34
N LEU A 62 16.12 4.99 -5.23
CA LEU A 62 17.24 5.89 -5.48
C LEU A 62 17.68 6.64 -4.20
N LYS A 63 16.76 6.89 -3.32
CA LYS A 63 17.00 7.53 -2.03
C LYS A 63 16.29 6.74 -0.93
N ARG A 64 17.04 6.43 0.13
CA ARG A 64 16.42 5.81 1.31
C ARG A 64 15.45 6.80 1.95
N PRO A 65 14.24 6.35 2.32
CA PRO A 65 13.31 7.19 3.04
C PRO A 65 13.87 7.55 4.43
N ASP A 66 13.51 8.71 4.93
CA ASP A 66 13.74 9.05 6.33
C ASP A 66 12.95 8.08 7.21
N LEU A 67 13.63 7.48 8.19
CA LEU A 67 13.04 6.47 9.07
C LEU A 67 11.86 7.00 9.89
N ASP A 68 11.83 8.29 10.17
CA ASP A 68 10.78 8.92 10.95
C ASP A 68 9.63 9.46 10.08
N SER A 69 9.78 9.42 8.75
CA SER A 69 8.70 9.76 7.84
C SER A 69 7.60 8.67 7.84
N PRO A 70 6.33 9.03 7.58
CA PRO A 70 5.25 8.08 7.50
C PRO A 70 5.47 7.06 6.37
N ALA A 71 5.43 5.76 6.70
CA ALA A 71 5.46 4.66 5.73
C ALA A 71 4.05 4.22 5.34
N ILE A 72 3.13 4.21 6.31
CA ILE A 72 1.76 3.78 6.11
C ILE A 72 0.82 4.52 7.08
N TYR A 73 -0.39 4.78 6.63
CA TYR A 73 -1.49 5.25 7.48
C TYR A 73 -2.47 4.12 7.70
N LEU A 74 -2.61 3.68 8.94
CA LEU A 74 -3.64 2.74 9.34
C LEU A 74 -4.84 3.49 9.90
N HIS A 75 -5.99 2.84 9.96
CA HIS A 75 -7.21 3.42 10.49
C HIS A 75 -7.62 2.68 11.76
N SER A 76 -7.89 3.42 12.83
CA SER A 76 -8.62 2.86 13.96
C SER A 76 -10.12 3.01 13.72
N SER A 77 -10.89 1.98 14.01
CA SER A 77 -12.36 2.06 14.14
C SER A 77 -12.69 2.84 15.40
N GLY A 78 -12.50 4.17 15.37
CA GLY A 78 -12.71 4.99 16.58
C GLY A 78 -14.13 4.85 17.14
N SER A 79 -14.26 4.82 18.46
CA SER A 79 -15.52 4.81 19.19
C SER A 79 -16.44 6.01 18.88
N THR A 80 -15.95 7.01 18.16
CA THR A 80 -16.66 8.23 17.76
C THR A 80 -17.18 8.22 16.32
N GLY A 81 -17.23 7.06 15.65
CA GLY A 81 -17.89 6.86 14.35
C GLY A 81 -17.03 7.14 13.11
N PHE A 82 -16.00 7.99 13.16
CA PHE A 82 -15.13 8.24 12.03
C PHE A 82 -13.74 7.66 12.23
N PRO A 83 -13.24 6.85 11.28
CA PRO A 83 -11.89 6.30 11.35
C PRO A 83 -10.85 7.42 11.41
N LYS A 84 -9.93 7.34 12.38
CA LYS A 84 -8.80 8.28 12.50
C LYS A 84 -7.57 7.67 11.82
N PRO A 85 -6.89 8.41 10.93
CA PRO A 85 -5.64 7.94 10.36
C PRO A 85 -4.53 7.98 11.43
N ILE A 86 -3.80 6.88 11.57
CA ILE A 86 -2.65 6.74 12.45
C ILE A 86 -1.43 6.53 11.56
N ALA A 87 -0.50 7.48 11.61
CA ALA A 87 0.75 7.39 10.86
C ALA A 87 1.71 6.40 11.54
N HIS A 88 2.19 5.41 10.79
CA HIS A 88 3.26 4.52 11.20
C HIS A 88 4.51 4.85 10.38
N SER A 89 5.60 5.21 11.07
CA SER A 89 6.87 5.50 10.41
C SER A 89 7.57 4.23 9.90
N TYR A 90 8.53 4.41 9.00
CA TYR A 90 9.40 3.31 8.55
C TYR A 90 10.11 2.64 9.73
N ARG A 91 10.54 3.39 10.73
CA ARG A 91 11.16 2.88 11.95
C ARG A 91 10.26 1.89 12.68
N ILE A 92 9.00 2.24 12.89
CA ILE A 92 8.00 1.36 13.54
C ILE A 92 7.80 0.09 12.72
N GLN A 93 7.67 0.21 11.40
CA GLN A 93 7.49 -0.95 10.52
C GLN A 93 8.69 -1.92 10.62
N ILE A 94 9.91 -1.41 10.53
CA ILE A 94 11.13 -2.21 10.66
C ILE A 94 11.18 -2.92 12.02
N GLN A 95 10.89 -2.21 13.11
CA GLN A 95 10.87 -2.81 14.46
C GLN A 95 9.85 -3.94 14.58
N TRP A 96 8.67 -3.79 13.99
CA TRP A 96 7.65 -4.84 14.00
C TRP A 96 8.10 -6.08 13.24
N PHE A 97 8.68 -5.91 12.06
CA PHE A 97 9.20 -7.03 11.27
C PHE A 97 10.36 -7.72 11.98
N THR A 98 11.30 -6.96 12.52
CA THR A 98 12.47 -7.54 13.23
C THR A 98 12.05 -8.34 14.46
N ARG A 99 11.13 -7.81 15.28
CA ARG A 99 10.63 -8.53 16.48
C ARG A 99 9.90 -9.82 16.11
N ARG A 100 9.09 -9.82 15.05
CA ARG A 100 8.40 -11.03 14.60
C ARG A 100 9.37 -12.09 14.07
N MET A 101 10.37 -11.70 13.31
CA MET A 101 11.38 -12.65 12.84
C MET A 101 12.17 -13.29 13.96
N LEU A 102 12.51 -12.55 15.03
CA LEU A 102 13.18 -13.09 16.20
C LEU A 102 12.28 -14.02 17.01
N ALA A 103 10.98 -13.75 17.10
CA ALA A 103 10.03 -14.59 17.83
C ALA A 103 9.65 -15.90 17.09
N CYS A 104 9.86 -15.98 15.78
CA CYS A 104 9.59 -17.20 15.00
C CYS A 104 10.79 -18.17 14.97
N ASN A 105 11.95 -17.78 15.49
CA ASN A 105 13.17 -18.61 15.56
C ASN A 105 13.42 -19.22 16.94
N THR A 106 12.48 -19.12 17.86
CA THR A 106 12.46 -19.79 19.16
C THR A 106 11.34 -20.83 19.21
#